data_2bc45f1b613ee4f32ee852197ac79565
#
_entry.id   2bc45f1b613ee4f32ee852197ac79565
#
_cell.length_a   1.000
_cell.length_b   1.000
_cell.length_c   1.000
_cell.angle_alpha   90.00
_cell.angle_beta   90.00
_cell.angle_gamma   90.00
#
_symmetry.space_group_name_H-M   'P 1'
#
loop_
_entity.id
_entity.type
_entity.pdbx_description
1 polymer ?
#
loop_
_entity_poly.entity_id
_entity_poly.type
_entity_poly.pdbx_seq_one_letter_code
_entity_poly.pdbx_strand_id
1 'polypeptide(L)'
;MNNKLKQLFIALPLTVLSTTAAANWSTTITAASDYTFNGVTQTDNDPALQASLDYAYDNGVYAGVWASNVDFGDDTDFELDAYVGRYIQLNQQVSLDYGIAYYTYQGNNSDGNYAEAYTKFGYASDYGQTELNFWYSWDYFGYDTGHVISMIAHTFELAPNHAIRASFDISNSLDGNKFQWDEAKGDKSYYHYRLAYQTSYEGFGIEVAAENTSLDYDYADERIVLAISRTFDL
;
A
#
# COMPACT_ATOMS: atom_id res chain seq x y z
N MET A 1 -19.16 29.36 -4.14
CA MET A 1 -18.62 28.80 -2.90
C MET A 1 -17.69 27.66 -3.29
N ASN A 2 -16.38 27.91 -3.19
CA ASN A 2 -15.37 26.95 -3.65
C ASN A 2 -15.01 26.01 -2.51
N ASN A 3 -15.54 24.79 -2.52
CA ASN A 3 -15.05 23.73 -1.66
C ASN A 3 -13.92 23.01 -2.40
N LYS A 4 -12.69 23.35 -2.08
CA LYS A 4 -11.51 22.54 -2.43
C LYS A 4 -11.47 21.38 -1.43
N LEU A 5 -11.96 20.22 -1.83
CA LEU A 5 -11.66 18.95 -1.14
C LEU A 5 -10.16 18.69 -1.29
N LYS A 6 -9.41 18.90 -0.22
CA LYS A 6 -8.03 18.42 -0.11
C LYS A 6 -8.12 16.97 0.32
N GLN A 7 -7.81 16.06 -0.61
CA GLN A 7 -7.74 14.63 -0.32
C GLN A 7 -6.43 14.34 0.39
N LEU A 8 -6.51 13.72 1.56
CA LEU A 8 -5.37 13.18 2.30
C LEU A 8 -5.37 11.66 2.09
N PHE A 9 -4.39 11.14 1.37
CA PHE A 9 -4.21 9.71 1.18
C PHE A 9 -2.87 9.28 1.77
N ILE A 10 -2.91 8.41 2.75
CA ILE A 10 -1.74 7.69 3.25
C ILE A 10 -2.13 6.22 3.37
N ALA A 11 -1.80 5.42 2.37
CA ALA A 11 -1.70 3.97 2.46
C ALA A 11 -0.86 3.50 1.31
N LEU A 12 0.29 2.89 1.59
CA LEU A 12 1.37 2.59 0.65
C LEU A 12 1.49 3.67 -0.43
N PRO A 13 2.64 4.29 -0.67
CA PRO A 13 2.72 5.60 -1.30
C PRO A 13 2.26 5.59 -2.75
N LEU A 14 0.95 5.54 -2.98
CA LEU A 14 0.36 6.06 -4.19
C LEU A 14 -0.24 7.40 -3.82
N THR A 15 0.61 8.41 -3.82
CA THR A 15 0.21 9.80 -3.66
C THR A 15 -0.85 10.13 -4.69
N VAL A 16 -2.06 10.44 -4.22
CA VAL A 16 -3.05 11.05 -5.09
C VAL A 16 -2.56 12.45 -5.42
N LEU A 17 -2.18 12.60 -6.67
CA LEU A 17 -1.71 13.83 -7.26
C LEU A 17 -2.75 14.93 -7.09
N SER A 18 -2.46 15.91 -6.26
CA SER A 18 -3.20 17.16 -6.24
C SER A 18 -2.95 17.90 -7.55
N THR A 19 -4.01 18.11 -8.33
CA THR A 19 -3.96 18.85 -9.59
C THR A 19 -3.67 20.32 -9.34
N THR A 20 -2.42 20.71 -9.28
CA THR A 20 -1.93 22.02 -9.65
C THR A 20 -0.91 21.81 -10.77
N ALA A 21 -1.22 22.31 -11.96
CA ALA A 21 -0.35 22.24 -13.12
C ALA A 21 1.01 22.86 -12.80
N ALA A 22 2.01 22.04 -12.59
CA ALA A 22 3.44 22.24 -12.83
C ALA A 22 4.24 21.29 -11.90
N ALA A 23 5.12 20.56 -12.41
CA ALA A 23 6.01 19.53 -11.93
C ALA A 23 5.32 18.17 -11.90
N ASN A 24 5.58 17.45 -12.92
CA ASN A 24 5.08 16.10 -13.07
C ASN A 24 5.93 15.10 -12.25
N TRP A 25 7.00 15.55 -11.61
CA TRP A 25 7.86 14.75 -10.77
C TRP A 25 7.63 15.05 -9.29
N SER A 26 7.56 14.00 -8.49
CA SER A 26 7.59 14.08 -7.03
C SER A 26 8.42 12.97 -6.42
N THR A 27 8.88 13.17 -5.19
CA THR A 27 9.54 12.14 -4.40
C THR A 27 8.95 12.13 -3.00
N THR A 28 8.68 10.94 -2.47
CA THR A 28 8.22 10.76 -1.09
C THR A 28 9.28 10.00 -0.32
N ILE A 29 9.60 10.47 0.89
CA ILE A 29 10.45 9.77 1.84
C ILE A 29 9.60 9.42 3.05
N THR A 30 9.67 8.16 3.50
CA THR A 30 8.94 7.66 4.67
C THR A 30 9.91 6.97 5.62
N ALA A 31 9.82 7.30 6.90
CA ALA A 31 10.42 6.52 7.97
C ALA A 31 9.27 5.84 8.75
N ALA A 32 9.34 4.53 8.89
CA ALA A 32 8.36 3.74 9.62
C ALA A 32 9.04 2.92 10.72
N SER A 33 8.31 2.62 11.79
CA SER A 33 8.80 1.74 12.85
C SER A 33 8.87 0.27 12.43
N ASP A 34 8.12 -0.10 11.40
CA ASP A 34 8.08 -1.40 10.75
C ASP A 34 7.50 -1.22 9.34
N TYR A 35 7.98 -1.97 8.37
CA TYR A 35 7.34 -2.08 7.07
C TYR A 35 6.46 -3.33 7.05
N THR A 36 5.15 -3.16 6.98
CA THR A 36 4.20 -4.27 6.89
C THR A 36 3.49 -4.29 5.53
N PHE A 37 3.36 -5.49 4.96
CA PHE A 37 2.56 -5.75 3.77
C PHE A 37 1.38 -6.65 4.16
N ASN A 38 0.16 -6.11 4.14
CA ASN A 38 -1.07 -6.78 4.59
C ASN A 38 -0.93 -7.42 5.99
N GLY A 39 -0.30 -6.69 6.93
CA GLY A 39 -0.08 -7.11 8.31
C GLY A 39 1.09 -8.06 8.55
N VAL A 40 1.85 -8.41 7.50
CA VAL A 40 3.07 -9.22 7.60
C VAL A 40 4.28 -8.30 7.56
N THR A 41 5.16 -8.37 8.58
CA THR A 41 6.38 -7.55 8.59
C THR A 41 7.31 -7.92 7.43
N GLN A 42 7.90 -6.92 6.82
CA GLN A 42 8.91 -7.06 5.78
C GLN A 42 10.31 -6.68 6.30
N THR A 43 10.39 -6.18 7.54
CA THR A 43 11.65 -5.74 8.18
C THR A 43 11.91 -6.43 9.52
N ASP A 44 11.29 -7.60 9.76
CA ASP A 44 11.39 -8.36 11.01
C ASP A 44 11.10 -7.50 12.27
N ASN A 45 10.10 -6.61 12.17
CA ASN A 45 9.70 -5.63 13.19
C ASN A 45 10.72 -4.51 13.45
N ASP A 46 11.70 -4.34 12.57
CA ASP A 46 12.71 -3.27 12.64
C ASP A 46 12.32 -2.06 11.78
N PRO A 47 12.91 -0.88 12.04
CA PRO A 47 12.59 0.34 11.29
C PRO A 47 12.86 0.24 9.80
N ALA A 48 11.96 0.81 9.01
CA ALA A 48 12.07 0.94 7.57
C ALA A 48 12.33 2.40 7.15
N LEU A 49 13.19 2.55 6.14
CA LEU A 49 13.35 3.79 5.38
C LEU A 49 12.93 3.52 3.94
N GLN A 50 11.90 4.23 3.50
CA GLN A 50 11.28 4.05 2.20
C GLN A 50 11.38 5.33 1.38
N ALA A 51 11.51 5.19 0.07
CA ALA A 51 11.50 6.33 -0.84
C ALA A 51 10.80 5.98 -2.16
N SER A 52 10.11 6.95 -2.76
CA SER A 52 9.60 6.84 -4.13
C SER A 52 10.08 7.99 -5.01
N LEU A 53 10.09 7.75 -6.31
CA LEU A 53 10.19 8.77 -7.34
C LEU A 53 9.08 8.54 -8.35
N ASP A 54 8.21 9.53 -8.49
CA ASP A 54 6.96 9.44 -9.24
C ASP A 54 6.92 10.46 -10.35
N TYR A 55 6.33 10.08 -11.47
CA TYR A 55 5.98 10.97 -12.57
C TYR A 55 4.51 10.84 -12.92
N ALA A 56 3.81 11.96 -12.95
CA ALA A 56 2.41 12.03 -13.31
C ALA A 56 2.17 12.85 -14.59
N TYR A 57 1.35 12.30 -15.46
CA TYR A 57 0.89 12.96 -16.68
C TYR A 57 -0.48 13.63 -16.46
N ASP A 58 -0.75 14.71 -17.18
CA ASP A 58 -2.02 15.45 -17.12
C ASP A 58 -3.27 14.60 -17.43
N ASN A 59 -3.10 13.49 -18.16
CA ASN A 59 -4.18 12.57 -18.52
C ASN A 59 -4.48 11.50 -17.46
N GLY A 60 -3.87 11.62 -16.27
CA GLY A 60 -4.02 10.69 -15.15
C GLY A 60 -3.15 9.44 -15.22
N VAL A 61 -2.35 9.26 -16.28
CA VAL A 61 -1.32 8.21 -16.32
C VAL A 61 -0.18 8.60 -15.35
N TYR A 62 0.37 7.63 -14.64
CA TYR A 62 1.54 7.82 -13.81
C TYR A 62 2.48 6.62 -13.90
N ALA A 63 3.74 6.85 -13.57
CA ALA A 63 4.73 5.80 -13.42
C ALA A 63 5.69 6.20 -12.30
N GLY A 64 6.29 5.22 -11.64
CA GLY A 64 7.23 5.48 -10.57
C GLY A 64 8.06 4.27 -10.21
N VAL A 65 8.99 4.53 -9.31
CA VAL A 65 9.77 3.52 -8.60
C VAL A 65 9.66 3.76 -7.11
N TRP A 66 9.72 2.70 -6.34
CA TRP A 66 9.70 2.75 -4.88
C TRP A 66 10.73 1.77 -4.34
N ALA A 67 11.30 2.07 -3.17
CA ALA A 67 12.28 1.22 -2.54
C ALA A 67 12.18 1.26 -1.02
N SER A 68 12.57 0.15 -0.37
CA SER A 68 12.68 0.00 1.08
C SER A 68 13.81 -0.95 1.44
N ASN A 69 14.37 -0.80 2.64
CA ASN A 69 15.03 -1.92 3.27
C ASN A 69 14.00 -2.98 3.66
N VAL A 70 14.41 -4.24 3.60
CA VAL A 70 13.65 -5.42 4.06
C VAL A 70 14.58 -6.33 4.86
N ASP A 71 14.00 -7.25 5.64
CA ASP A 71 14.71 -8.32 6.33
C ASP A 71 13.83 -9.58 6.37
N PHE A 72 14.20 -10.56 5.58
CA PHE A 72 13.51 -11.86 5.51
C PHE A 72 14.27 -12.97 6.25
N GLY A 73 15.28 -12.58 7.08
CA GLY A 73 16.14 -13.52 7.80
C GLY A 73 17.16 -14.24 6.90
N ASP A 74 17.38 -13.72 5.71
CA ASP A 74 18.41 -14.18 4.76
C ASP A 74 19.23 -12.99 4.22
N ASP A 75 19.96 -13.14 3.10
CA ASP A 75 20.76 -12.06 2.50
C ASP A 75 19.93 -11.05 1.67
N THR A 76 18.58 -11.08 1.78
CA THR A 76 17.70 -10.13 1.11
C THR A 76 17.44 -8.93 2.01
N ASP A 77 18.03 -7.80 1.67
CA ASP A 77 18.02 -6.58 2.49
C ASP A 77 17.39 -5.36 1.80
N PHE A 78 16.98 -5.51 0.53
CA PHE A 78 16.45 -4.39 -0.26
C PHE A 78 15.36 -4.81 -1.23
N GLU A 79 14.25 -4.08 -1.23
CA GLU A 79 13.16 -4.16 -2.19
C GLU A 79 13.15 -2.93 -3.09
N LEU A 80 13.01 -3.16 -4.40
CA LEU A 80 12.86 -2.12 -5.42
C LEU A 80 11.71 -2.48 -6.34
N ASP A 81 10.72 -1.60 -6.42
CA ASP A 81 9.53 -1.78 -7.23
C ASP A 81 9.47 -0.75 -8.34
N ALA A 82 8.87 -1.15 -9.45
CA ALA A 82 8.49 -0.26 -10.53
C ALA A 82 7.00 -0.40 -10.83
N TYR A 83 6.32 0.69 -11.11
CA TYR A 83 4.89 0.66 -11.40
C TYR A 83 4.49 1.66 -12.46
N VAL A 84 3.38 1.34 -13.12
CA VAL A 84 2.69 2.22 -14.05
C VAL A 84 1.19 2.03 -13.85
N GLY A 85 0.44 3.12 -13.87
CA GLY A 85 -1.00 3.08 -13.67
C GLY A 85 -1.72 4.27 -14.29
N ARG A 86 -3.03 4.28 -14.08
CA ARG A 86 -3.88 5.38 -14.49
C ARG A 86 -4.98 5.63 -13.49
N TYR A 87 -5.04 6.86 -12.99
CA TYR A 87 -6.15 7.38 -12.21
C TYR A 87 -7.19 8.07 -13.10
N ILE A 88 -8.47 7.77 -12.87
CA ILE A 88 -9.61 8.35 -13.58
C ILE A 88 -10.66 8.80 -12.57
N GLN A 89 -11.02 10.10 -12.59
CA GLN A 89 -12.22 10.58 -11.91
C GLN A 89 -13.43 10.30 -12.81
N LEU A 90 -14.23 9.28 -12.47
CA LEU A 90 -15.39 8.87 -13.28
C LEU A 90 -16.57 9.84 -13.14
N ASN A 91 -16.78 10.38 -11.93
CA ASN A 91 -17.74 11.45 -11.65
C ASN A 91 -17.34 12.17 -10.35
N GLN A 92 -18.18 13.03 -9.79
CA GLN A 92 -17.86 13.81 -8.58
C GLN A 92 -17.58 12.95 -7.34
N GLN A 93 -18.06 11.72 -7.30
CA GLN A 93 -17.97 10.84 -6.14
C GLN A 93 -17.11 9.58 -6.39
N VAL A 94 -17.04 9.11 -7.65
CA VAL A 94 -16.43 7.82 -7.99
C VAL A 94 -15.13 8.03 -8.73
N SER A 95 -14.08 7.38 -8.26
CA SER A 95 -12.77 7.28 -8.92
C SER A 95 -12.40 5.83 -9.19
N LEU A 96 -11.53 5.65 -10.17
CA LEU A 96 -10.90 4.38 -10.53
C LEU A 96 -9.41 4.61 -10.70
N ASP A 97 -8.61 3.77 -10.05
CA ASP A 97 -7.19 3.67 -10.27
C ASP A 97 -6.84 2.22 -10.64
N TYR A 98 -6.02 2.02 -11.68
CA TYR A 98 -5.59 0.69 -12.09
C TYR A 98 -4.19 0.74 -12.70
N GLY A 99 -3.47 -0.36 -12.56
CA GLY A 99 -2.10 -0.42 -13.06
C GLY A 99 -1.48 -1.79 -12.83
N ILE A 100 -0.17 -1.80 -12.99
CA ILE A 100 0.69 -2.96 -12.74
C ILE A 100 1.91 -2.49 -11.97
N ALA A 101 2.34 -3.28 -11.01
CA ALA A 101 3.60 -3.14 -10.29
C ALA A 101 4.46 -4.38 -10.53
N TYR A 102 5.77 -4.20 -10.44
CA TYR A 102 6.75 -5.26 -10.47
C TYR A 102 7.64 -5.12 -9.25
N TYR A 103 7.56 -6.12 -8.37
CA TYR A 103 8.31 -6.20 -7.11
C TYR A 103 9.61 -6.94 -7.36
N THR A 104 10.72 -6.37 -6.85
CA THR A 104 12.03 -7.01 -6.98
C THR A 104 12.77 -6.99 -5.65
N TYR A 105 13.31 -8.14 -5.29
CA TYR A 105 14.06 -8.36 -4.07
C TYR A 105 15.54 -8.58 -4.40
N GLN A 106 16.40 -7.81 -3.75
CA GLN A 106 17.85 -7.87 -3.98
C GLN A 106 18.48 -8.77 -2.92
N GLY A 107 19.23 -9.78 -3.37
CA GLY A 107 19.84 -10.80 -2.53
C GLY A 107 19.40 -12.21 -2.91
N ASN A 108 19.20 -13.08 -1.92
CA ASN A 108 18.87 -14.49 -2.16
C ASN A 108 17.45 -14.73 -2.68
N ASN A 109 16.51 -13.80 -2.45
CA ASN A 109 15.12 -13.94 -2.88
C ASN A 109 14.82 -13.35 -4.27
N SER A 110 15.82 -13.15 -5.12
CA SER A 110 15.60 -12.63 -6.48
C SER A 110 14.69 -13.54 -7.35
N ASP A 111 14.60 -14.83 -7.03
CA ASP A 111 13.65 -15.76 -7.67
C ASP A 111 12.20 -15.49 -7.24
N GLY A 112 11.99 -14.75 -6.15
CA GLY A 112 10.70 -14.28 -5.65
C GLY A 112 10.19 -12.99 -6.30
N ASN A 113 10.87 -12.46 -7.34
CA ASN A 113 10.40 -11.29 -8.06
C ASN A 113 9.10 -11.60 -8.82
N TYR A 114 8.11 -10.69 -8.72
CA TYR A 114 6.81 -10.93 -9.36
C TYR A 114 6.12 -9.65 -9.80
N ALA A 115 5.15 -9.81 -10.70
CA ALA A 115 4.29 -8.73 -11.15
C ALA A 115 2.88 -8.87 -10.56
N GLU A 116 2.25 -7.73 -10.31
CA GLU A 116 0.91 -7.65 -9.75
C GLU A 116 0.10 -6.57 -10.46
N ALA A 117 -1.05 -6.94 -10.99
CA ALA A 117 -2.04 -5.99 -11.50
C ALA A 117 -2.95 -5.55 -10.35
N TYR A 118 -3.31 -4.26 -10.34
CA TYR A 118 -4.23 -3.74 -9.33
C TYR A 118 -5.37 -2.92 -9.95
N THR A 119 -6.48 -2.86 -9.21
CA THR A 119 -7.58 -1.95 -9.47
C THR A 119 -8.17 -1.48 -8.14
N LYS A 120 -8.40 -0.17 -8.03
CA LYS A 120 -8.88 0.49 -6.82
C LYS A 120 -10.04 1.40 -7.17
N PHE A 121 -11.18 1.17 -6.53
CA PHE A 121 -12.37 2.00 -6.66
C PHE A 121 -12.49 2.89 -5.43
N GLY A 122 -12.65 4.19 -5.64
CA GLY A 122 -12.92 5.16 -4.59
C GLY A 122 -14.35 5.69 -4.67
N TYR A 123 -15.00 5.84 -3.52
CA TYR A 123 -16.30 6.48 -3.40
C TYR A 123 -16.27 7.54 -2.30
N ALA A 124 -16.38 8.81 -2.70
CA ALA A 124 -16.47 9.95 -1.79
C ALA A 124 -17.92 10.23 -1.38
N SER A 125 -18.16 10.36 -0.09
CA SER A 125 -19.44 10.67 0.52
C SER A 125 -19.31 11.76 1.59
N ASP A 126 -20.43 12.21 2.15
CA ASP A 126 -20.43 13.13 3.30
C ASP A 126 -19.85 12.52 4.59
N TYR A 127 -19.68 11.19 4.61
CA TYR A 127 -19.12 10.44 5.74
C TYR A 127 -17.64 10.12 5.60
N GLY A 128 -17.03 10.48 4.45
CA GLY A 128 -15.63 10.19 4.13
C GLY A 128 -15.45 9.41 2.84
N GLN A 129 -14.30 8.77 2.69
CA GLN A 129 -13.88 8.04 1.51
C GLN A 129 -13.94 6.53 1.76
N THR A 130 -14.70 5.80 0.92
CA THR A 130 -14.70 4.33 0.89
C THR A 130 -13.88 3.85 -0.29
N GLU A 131 -13.13 2.76 -0.10
CA GLU A 131 -12.30 2.14 -1.13
C GLU A 131 -12.60 0.64 -1.24
N LEU A 132 -12.62 0.13 -2.46
CA LEU A 132 -12.59 -1.30 -2.77
C LEU A 132 -11.39 -1.54 -3.67
N ASN A 133 -10.42 -2.28 -3.17
CA ASN A 133 -9.15 -2.48 -3.84
C ASN A 133 -8.92 -3.97 -4.08
N PHE A 134 -8.35 -4.28 -5.25
CA PHE A 134 -8.03 -5.65 -5.67
C PHE A 134 -6.64 -5.66 -6.27
N TRP A 135 -5.88 -6.70 -5.90
CA TRP A 135 -4.59 -6.99 -6.50
C TRP A 135 -4.57 -8.44 -6.96
N TYR A 136 -3.93 -8.68 -8.07
CA TYR A 136 -3.77 -10.00 -8.65
C TYR A 136 -2.36 -10.20 -9.17
N SER A 137 -1.65 -11.16 -8.60
CA SER A 137 -0.41 -11.71 -9.14
C SER A 137 -0.69 -13.07 -9.80
N TRP A 138 -0.08 -13.32 -10.93
CA TRP A 138 -0.19 -14.61 -11.63
C TRP A 138 0.92 -15.59 -11.25
N ASP A 139 2.00 -15.11 -10.65
CA ASP A 139 3.15 -15.86 -10.17
C ASP A 139 3.67 -15.21 -8.88
N TYR A 140 2.94 -15.44 -7.78
CA TYR A 140 3.20 -14.81 -6.50
C TYR A 140 4.48 -15.36 -5.89
N PHE A 141 5.49 -14.51 -5.67
CA PHE A 141 6.82 -14.85 -5.15
C PHE A 141 7.50 -16.02 -5.87
N GLY A 142 7.26 -16.24 -7.18
CA GLY A 142 7.84 -17.34 -7.95
C GLY A 142 7.30 -18.73 -7.63
N TYR A 143 6.16 -18.83 -6.90
CA TYR A 143 5.51 -20.10 -6.58
C TYR A 143 4.69 -20.70 -7.72
N ASP A 144 4.72 -20.09 -8.92
CA ASP A 144 3.91 -20.51 -10.09
C ASP A 144 2.42 -20.69 -9.74
N THR A 145 1.91 -19.77 -8.89
CA THR A 145 0.50 -19.73 -8.50
C THR A 145 -0.05 -18.32 -8.53
N GLY A 146 -1.33 -18.19 -8.89
CA GLY A 146 -2.04 -16.94 -8.75
C GLY A 146 -2.31 -16.59 -7.29
N HIS A 147 -2.29 -15.29 -6.99
CA HIS A 147 -2.64 -14.75 -5.68
C HIS A 147 -3.56 -13.53 -5.84
N VAL A 148 -4.55 -13.42 -4.98
CA VAL A 148 -5.51 -12.31 -4.98
C VAL A 148 -5.57 -11.69 -3.60
N ILE A 149 -5.46 -10.35 -3.53
CA ILE A 149 -5.78 -9.56 -2.34
C ILE A 149 -7.05 -8.77 -2.64
N SER A 150 -7.99 -8.78 -1.71
CA SER A 150 -9.23 -8.01 -1.78
C SER A 150 -9.41 -7.20 -0.51
N MET A 151 -9.48 -5.87 -0.63
CA MET A 151 -9.56 -4.95 0.51
C MET A 151 -10.80 -4.06 0.42
N ILE A 152 -11.42 -3.83 1.54
CA ILE A 152 -12.32 -2.70 1.79
C ILE A 152 -11.70 -1.78 2.82
N ALA A 153 -11.78 -0.47 2.59
CA ALA A 153 -11.35 0.52 3.56
C ALA A 153 -12.31 1.70 3.62
N HIS A 154 -12.36 2.36 4.77
CA HIS A 154 -13.07 3.63 4.92
C HIS A 154 -12.24 4.61 5.74
N THR A 155 -12.14 5.84 5.22
CA THR A 155 -11.46 6.95 5.89
C THR A 155 -12.50 7.95 6.37
N PHE A 156 -12.59 8.15 7.68
CA PHE A 156 -13.45 9.13 8.34
C PHE A 156 -12.65 10.41 8.58
N GLU A 157 -13.09 11.52 8.02
CA GLU A 157 -12.52 12.84 8.32
C GLU A 157 -13.07 13.32 9.66
N LEU A 158 -12.19 13.50 10.65
CA LEU A 158 -12.56 13.97 12.00
C LEU A 158 -12.52 15.48 12.11
N ALA A 159 -11.48 16.09 11.51
CA ALA A 159 -11.22 17.53 11.48
C ALA A 159 -10.26 17.83 10.31
N PRO A 160 -10.02 19.11 9.97
CA PRO A 160 -8.98 19.44 9.00
C PRO A 160 -7.64 18.81 9.38
N ASN A 161 -7.06 18.04 8.46
CA ASN A 161 -5.82 17.27 8.61
C ASN A 161 -5.87 16.11 9.64
N HIS A 162 -7.03 15.66 10.07
CA HIS A 162 -7.17 14.55 11.01
C HIS A 162 -8.18 13.54 10.49
N ALA A 163 -7.79 12.29 10.35
CA ALA A 163 -8.65 11.22 9.89
C ALA A 163 -8.41 9.91 10.66
N ILE A 164 -9.40 9.04 10.63
CA ILE A 164 -9.27 7.63 11.01
C ILE A 164 -9.56 6.79 9.77
N ARG A 165 -8.65 5.89 9.44
CA ARG A 165 -8.82 4.91 8.38
C ARG A 165 -8.95 3.51 8.99
N ALA A 166 -10.04 2.83 8.66
CA ALA A 166 -10.23 1.41 8.98
C ALA A 166 -10.17 0.61 7.69
N SER A 167 -9.45 -0.50 7.68
CA SER A 167 -9.39 -1.43 6.55
C SER A 167 -9.46 -2.88 6.99
N PHE A 168 -9.95 -3.69 6.08
CA PHE A 168 -10.00 -5.14 6.16
C PHE A 168 -9.65 -5.71 4.80
N ASP A 169 -8.76 -6.68 4.77
CA ASP A 169 -8.43 -7.39 3.54
C ASP A 169 -8.28 -8.90 3.74
N ILE A 170 -8.32 -9.59 2.62
CA ILE A 170 -8.14 -11.03 2.50
C ILE A 170 -7.05 -11.26 1.46
N SER A 171 -6.00 -11.95 1.87
CA SER A 171 -4.95 -12.47 1.00
C SER A 171 -5.23 -13.94 0.70
N ASN A 172 -5.30 -14.34 -0.58
CA ASN A 172 -5.71 -15.67 -0.97
C ASN A 172 -4.86 -16.24 -2.12
N SER A 173 -4.17 -17.36 -1.85
CA SER A 173 -3.54 -18.18 -2.88
C SER A 173 -4.59 -18.93 -3.69
N LEU A 174 -4.46 -18.97 -5.02
CA LEU A 174 -5.42 -19.67 -5.88
C LEU A 174 -5.12 -21.17 -5.97
N ASP A 175 -3.90 -21.62 -5.66
CA ASP A 175 -3.51 -23.03 -5.59
C ASP A 175 -2.79 -23.36 -4.29
N GLY A 176 -3.53 -23.92 -3.32
CA GLY A 176 -3.00 -24.34 -2.04
C GLY A 176 -2.03 -25.52 -2.08
N ASN A 177 -1.83 -26.18 -3.23
CA ASN A 177 -0.77 -27.19 -3.37
C ASN A 177 0.59 -26.56 -3.70
N LYS A 178 0.61 -25.29 -4.14
CA LYS A 178 1.81 -24.55 -4.50
C LYS A 178 2.22 -23.55 -3.45
N PHE A 179 1.25 -22.86 -2.85
CA PHE A 179 1.49 -21.87 -1.80
C PHE A 179 0.34 -21.84 -0.79
N GLN A 180 0.68 -21.90 0.48
CA GLN A 180 -0.21 -21.77 1.62
C GLN A 180 0.34 -20.74 2.60
N TRP A 181 -0.52 -19.91 3.16
CA TRP A 181 -0.16 -18.97 4.21
C TRP A 181 0.07 -19.65 5.57
N ASP A 182 -0.62 -20.77 5.83
CA ASP A 182 -0.40 -21.61 7.00
C ASP A 182 -0.38 -23.09 6.55
N GLU A 183 0.83 -23.60 6.33
CA GLU A 183 1.04 -25.00 5.90
C GLU A 183 0.58 -26.00 6.95
N ALA A 184 0.70 -25.66 8.26
CA ALA A 184 0.34 -26.56 9.35
C ALA A 184 -1.18 -26.78 9.42
N LYS A 185 -1.96 -25.73 9.07
CA LYS A 185 -3.44 -25.77 9.01
C LYS A 185 -3.96 -26.09 7.61
N GLY A 186 -3.12 -25.97 6.59
CA GLY A 186 -3.52 -26.10 5.19
C GLY A 186 -4.27 -24.89 4.66
N ASP A 187 -4.12 -23.72 5.31
CA ASP A 187 -4.83 -22.51 4.97
C ASP A 187 -4.13 -21.75 3.86
N LYS A 188 -4.82 -21.54 2.75
CA LYS A 188 -4.35 -20.78 1.60
C LYS A 188 -4.72 -19.29 1.64
N SER A 189 -5.42 -18.85 2.67
CA SER A 189 -5.86 -17.47 2.84
C SER A 189 -5.76 -17.03 4.29
N TYR A 190 -5.57 -15.72 4.48
CA TYR A 190 -5.66 -15.07 5.78
C TYR A 190 -6.37 -13.74 5.68
N TYR A 191 -6.74 -13.18 6.85
CA TYR A 191 -7.38 -11.88 7.01
C TYR A 191 -6.43 -10.92 7.69
N HIS A 192 -6.50 -9.65 7.29
CA HIS A 192 -5.80 -8.55 7.93
C HIS A 192 -6.78 -7.43 8.27
N TYR A 193 -6.62 -6.83 9.43
CA TYR A 193 -7.39 -5.66 9.89
C TYR A 193 -6.44 -4.57 10.34
N ARG A 194 -6.77 -3.33 9.96
CA ARG A 194 -5.95 -2.18 10.31
C ARG A 194 -6.83 -1.00 10.68
N LEU A 195 -6.48 -0.32 11.78
CA LEU A 195 -7.06 0.94 12.22
C LEU A 195 -5.95 1.96 12.37
N ALA A 196 -5.98 3.03 11.57
CA ALA A 196 -4.95 4.03 11.52
C ALA A 196 -5.51 5.41 11.86
N TYR A 197 -4.84 6.15 12.73
CA TYR A 197 -5.01 7.59 12.88
C TYR A 197 -4.00 8.29 11.98
N GLN A 198 -4.49 9.24 11.18
CA GLN A 198 -3.72 9.97 10.19
C GLN A 198 -3.81 11.47 10.46
N THR A 199 -2.67 12.15 10.42
CA THR A 199 -2.61 13.61 10.53
C THR A 199 -1.50 14.19 9.67
N SER A 200 -1.51 15.52 9.47
CA SER A 200 -0.41 16.22 8.82
C SER A 200 -0.03 17.48 9.57
N TYR A 201 1.28 17.72 9.67
CA TYR A 201 1.84 18.88 10.31
C TYR A 201 3.06 19.41 9.53
N GLU A 202 3.06 20.67 9.15
CA GLU A 202 4.16 21.35 8.43
C GLU A 202 4.68 20.61 7.20
N GLY A 203 3.75 19.95 6.45
CA GLY A 203 4.07 19.17 5.25
C GLY A 203 4.55 17.75 5.52
N PHE A 204 4.60 17.32 6.78
CA PHE A 204 4.80 15.93 7.14
C PHE A 204 3.45 15.23 7.29
N GLY A 205 3.30 14.04 6.70
CA GLY A 205 2.25 13.10 7.02
C GLY A 205 2.69 12.23 8.21
N ILE A 206 1.80 12.00 9.15
CA ILE A 206 2.04 11.16 10.34
C ILE A 206 0.90 10.17 10.44
N GLU A 207 1.24 8.91 10.56
CA GLU A 207 0.28 7.83 10.76
C GLU A 207 0.68 6.98 11.97
N VAL A 208 -0.32 6.64 12.79
CA VAL A 208 -0.20 5.61 13.85
C VAL A 208 -1.29 4.58 13.59
N ALA A 209 -0.89 3.35 13.32
CA ALA A 209 -1.79 2.26 13.01
C ALA A 209 -1.66 1.12 14.01
N ALA A 210 -2.80 0.53 14.38
CA ALA A 210 -2.86 -0.78 15.01
C ALA A 210 -3.36 -1.78 13.97
N GLU A 211 -2.69 -2.90 13.84
CA GLU A 211 -3.04 -3.94 12.88
C GLU A 211 -2.83 -5.34 13.45
N ASN A 212 -3.51 -6.30 12.86
CA ASN A 212 -3.39 -7.71 13.21
C ASN A 212 -3.85 -8.58 12.03
N THR A 213 -3.40 -9.83 12.01
CA THR A 213 -3.81 -10.83 11.03
C THR A 213 -4.50 -12.03 11.68
N SER A 214 -5.01 -12.94 10.87
CA SER A 214 -5.49 -14.25 11.33
C SER A 214 -4.41 -15.34 11.31
N LEU A 215 -3.18 -15.00 10.93
CA LEU A 215 -2.04 -15.91 11.01
C LEU A 215 -1.57 -16.00 12.46
N ASP A 216 -0.99 -17.14 12.83
CA ASP A 216 -0.49 -17.45 14.17
C ASP A 216 1.04 -17.58 14.09
N TYR A 217 1.70 -16.46 13.71
CA TYR A 217 3.14 -16.36 13.51
C TYR A 217 3.65 -15.01 14.01
N ASP A 218 4.80 -14.97 14.67
CA ASP A 218 5.43 -13.77 15.24
C ASP A 218 5.58 -12.63 14.21
N TYR A 219 5.82 -12.96 12.95
CA TYR A 219 5.95 -11.99 11.86
C TYR A 219 4.62 -11.40 11.36
N ALA A 220 3.48 -11.87 11.88
CA ALA A 220 2.13 -11.47 11.47
C ALA A 220 1.20 -11.16 12.66
N ASP A 221 1.76 -11.08 13.88
CA ASP A 221 1.05 -10.77 15.11
C ASP A 221 0.59 -9.30 15.18
N GLU A 222 -0.23 -9.01 16.18
CA GLU A 222 -0.69 -7.66 16.45
C GLU A 222 0.47 -6.69 16.71
N ARG A 223 0.38 -5.51 16.10
CA ARG A 223 1.41 -4.47 16.22
C ARG A 223 0.87 -3.08 16.11
N ILE A 224 1.69 -2.13 16.55
CA ILE A 224 1.48 -0.71 16.33
C ILE A 224 2.61 -0.22 15.42
N VAL A 225 2.24 0.35 14.27
CA VAL A 225 3.17 0.95 13.31
C VAL A 225 3.04 2.46 13.37
N LEU A 226 4.17 3.15 13.52
CA LEU A 226 4.30 4.59 13.34
C LEU A 226 4.98 4.86 12.00
N ALA A 227 4.43 5.74 11.19
CA ALA A 227 5.06 6.21 9.96
C ALA A 227 5.05 7.74 9.88
N ILE A 228 6.16 8.31 9.41
CA ILE A 228 6.31 9.75 9.13
C ILE A 228 6.80 9.88 7.69
N SER A 229 6.08 10.63 6.88
CA SER A 229 6.39 10.81 5.47
C SER A 229 6.44 12.27 5.08
N ARG A 230 7.19 12.57 4.02
CA ARG A 230 7.17 13.87 3.35
C ARG A 230 7.31 13.72 1.85
N THR A 231 6.42 14.40 1.11
CA THR A 231 6.48 14.50 -0.34
C THR A 231 7.06 15.84 -0.75
N PHE A 232 7.91 15.82 -1.76
CA PHE A 232 8.54 16.98 -2.39
C PHE A 232 8.17 16.99 -3.88
N ASP A 233 7.64 18.10 -4.35
CA ASP A 233 7.48 18.37 -5.78
C ASP A 233 8.84 18.83 -6.34
N LEU A 234 9.26 18.29 -7.54
CA LEU A 234 10.58 18.49 -8.13
C LEU A 234 10.52 19.37 -9.40
#